data_44cae007eeacc23ef1b362138df4ef04
#
_entry.id   44cae007eeacc23ef1b362138df4ef04
#
_cell.length_a   1.000
_cell.length_b   1.000
_cell.length_c   1.000
_cell.angle_alpha   90.00
_cell.angle_beta   90.00
_cell.angle_gamma   90.00
#
_symmetry.space_group_name_H-M   'P 1'
#
loop_
_entity.id
_entity.type
_entity.pdbx_description
1 polymer ?
#
loop_
_entity_poly.entity_id
_entity_poly.type
_entity_poly.pdbx_seq_one_letter_code
_entity_poly.pdbx_strand_id
1 'polypeptide(L)'
;VLRNGANDREFAGVRDELSMSLAKQSGYLDAQSTAPAAVFLNGKYYGFAWLHQNFSRAYLEERYGGTKDNYQVVGKAEGEIVDENAEGAADDYNKVLELAKSGLTDDKKFEQFCSMVDIDNYMHYLAMQLFIDNRDWPGNNYKVWRYVASDGEEVTSKYQDGKWRYFFYDAEFAWGLYSDGYANRTL
;
A
#
# COMPACT_ATOMS: atom_id res chain seq x y z
N VAL A 1 9.98 -2.16 10.91
CA VAL A 1 9.19 -1.56 12.00
C VAL A 1 8.72 -2.66 12.93
N LEU A 2 8.75 -2.42 14.25
CA LEU A 2 8.19 -3.34 15.25
C LEU A 2 6.77 -2.90 15.60
N ARG A 3 5.79 -3.79 15.45
CA ARG A 3 4.37 -3.53 15.76
C ARG A 3 3.87 -4.49 16.85
N ASN A 4 3.02 -3.99 17.71
CA ASN A 4 2.45 -4.76 18.82
C ASN A 4 1.08 -5.38 18.49
N GLY A 5 0.64 -5.33 17.22
CA GLY A 5 -0.68 -5.78 16.78
C GLY A 5 -1.77 -4.69 16.86
N ALA A 6 -1.40 -3.46 17.21
CA ALA A 6 -2.26 -2.26 17.23
C ALA A 6 -3.71 -2.54 17.68
N ASN A 7 -4.72 -2.22 16.87
CA ASN A 7 -6.13 -2.41 17.24
C ASN A 7 -6.55 -3.90 17.35
N ASP A 8 -5.88 -4.78 16.62
CA ASP A 8 -6.16 -6.23 16.66
C ASP A 8 -5.51 -6.95 17.86
N ARG A 9 -4.64 -6.26 18.61
CA ARG A 9 -3.84 -6.85 19.71
C ARG A 9 -4.68 -7.60 20.75
N GLU A 10 -5.82 -7.03 21.12
CA GLU A 10 -6.72 -7.61 22.13
C GLU A 10 -7.71 -8.64 21.56
N PHE A 11 -7.61 -8.93 20.25
CA PHE A 11 -8.46 -9.87 19.52
C PHE A 11 -7.65 -11.04 18.96
N ALA A 12 -7.53 -11.11 17.61
CA ALA A 12 -6.80 -12.19 16.96
C ALA A 12 -5.27 -11.96 16.96
N GLY A 13 -4.84 -10.69 16.88
CA GLY A 13 -3.43 -10.28 16.87
C GLY A 13 -2.66 -10.73 15.63
N VAL A 14 -3.37 -11.14 14.56
CA VAL A 14 -2.78 -11.69 13.33
C VAL A 14 -3.49 -11.26 12.04
N ARG A 15 -4.51 -10.38 12.12
CA ARG A 15 -5.31 -10.00 10.93
C ARG A 15 -4.47 -9.35 9.85
N ASP A 16 -3.60 -8.43 10.25
CA ASP A 16 -2.68 -7.76 9.32
C ASP A 16 -1.74 -8.76 8.66
N GLU A 17 -1.08 -9.61 9.44
CA GLU A 17 -0.14 -10.62 8.95
C GLU A 17 -0.81 -11.68 8.06
N LEU A 18 -2.03 -12.07 8.39
CA LEU A 18 -2.84 -12.98 7.57
C LEU A 18 -3.13 -12.32 6.21
N SER A 19 -3.55 -11.06 6.22
CA SER A 19 -3.85 -10.29 5.02
C SER A 19 -2.61 -10.14 4.13
N MET A 20 -1.45 -9.82 4.73
CA MET A 20 -0.18 -9.73 4.01
C MET A 20 0.25 -11.08 3.42
N SER A 21 0.07 -12.16 4.18
CA SER A 21 0.40 -13.53 3.71
C SER A 21 -0.47 -13.93 2.52
N LEU A 22 -1.77 -13.67 2.58
CA LEU A 22 -2.69 -13.97 1.48
C LEU A 22 -2.40 -13.13 0.24
N ALA A 23 -2.14 -11.84 0.40
CA ALA A 23 -1.76 -10.97 -0.70
C ALA A 23 -0.50 -11.48 -1.42
N LYS A 24 0.52 -11.89 -0.68
CA LYS A 24 1.73 -12.48 -1.25
C LYS A 24 1.48 -13.81 -1.95
N GLN A 25 0.67 -14.68 -1.36
CA GLN A 25 0.32 -15.97 -1.96
C GLN A 25 -0.52 -15.78 -3.24
N SER A 26 -1.31 -14.71 -3.35
CA SER A 26 -2.01 -14.35 -4.59
C SER A 26 -1.10 -13.72 -5.65
N GLY A 27 0.18 -13.49 -5.34
CA GLY A 27 1.17 -12.91 -6.25
C GLY A 27 1.28 -11.38 -6.16
N TYR A 28 0.68 -10.74 -5.14
CA TYR A 28 0.80 -9.29 -4.97
C TYR A 28 2.19 -8.92 -4.45
N LEU A 29 2.94 -8.18 -5.25
CA LEU A 29 4.36 -7.94 -4.98
C LEU A 29 4.61 -6.94 -3.85
N ASP A 30 3.75 -5.93 -3.70
CA ASP A 30 3.91 -4.84 -2.74
C ASP A 30 3.07 -5.06 -1.46
N ALA A 31 2.85 -6.32 -1.09
CA ALA A 31 2.38 -6.68 0.24
C ALA A 31 3.55 -6.72 1.23
N GLN A 32 3.34 -6.16 2.40
CA GLN A 32 4.35 -6.01 3.45
C GLN A 32 4.86 -7.37 3.94
N SER A 33 6.17 -7.53 4.08
CA SER A 33 6.75 -8.71 4.74
C SER A 33 6.63 -8.57 6.26
N THR A 34 6.23 -9.66 6.90
CA THR A 34 6.06 -9.74 8.35
C THR A 34 6.79 -10.95 8.92
N ALA A 35 7.27 -10.83 10.16
CA ALA A 35 7.86 -11.94 10.91
C ALA A 35 7.56 -11.78 12.41
N PRO A 36 7.29 -12.89 13.13
CA PRO A 36 7.10 -12.85 14.57
C PRO A 36 8.41 -12.54 15.30
N ALA A 37 8.33 -11.81 16.41
CA ALA A 37 9.47 -11.47 17.25
C ALA A 37 9.14 -11.55 18.74
N ALA A 38 10.00 -12.25 19.49
CA ALA A 38 10.01 -12.17 20.94
C ALA A 38 10.85 -10.97 21.38
N VAL A 39 10.26 -10.10 22.19
CA VAL A 39 10.90 -8.87 22.65
C VAL A 39 11.43 -9.11 24.08
N PHE A 40 12.72 -8.80 24.31
CA PHE A 40 13.35 -8.81 25.60
C PHE A 40 13.85 -7.40 25.96
N LEU A 41 13.58 -6.96 27.17
CA LEU A 41 14.07 -5.70 27.70
C LEU A 41 14.98 -5.98 28.90
N ASN A 42 16.23 -5.54 28.82
CA ASN A 42 17.24 -5.83 29.87
C ASN A 42 17.34 -7.31 30.26
N GLY A 43 17.26 -8.21 29.28
CA GLY A 43 17.34 -9.65 29.48
C GLY A 43 16.06 -10.33 30.00
N LYS A 44 14.99 -9.57 30.26
CA LYS A 44 13.68 -10.12 30.65
C LYS A 44 12.72 -10.13 29.46
N TYR A 45 11.95 -11.20 29.34
CA TYR A 45 10.89 -11.26 28.34
C TYR A 45 9.87 -10.14 28.60
N TYR A 46 9.66 -9.32 27.58
CA TYR A 46 8.76 -8.18 27.62
C TYR A 46 7.44 -8.45 26.91
N GLY A 47 7.48 -9.25 25.84
CA GLY A 47 6.28 -9.58 25.09
C GLY A 47 6.56 -10.08 23.66
N PHE A 48 5.48 -10.23 22.94
CA PHE A 48 5.47 -10.58 21.53
C PHE A 48 5.21 -9.33 20.69
N ALA A 49 5.80 -9.28 19.50
CA ALA A 49 5.55 -8.25 18.50
C ALA A 49 5.74 -8.81 17.10
N TRP A 50 5.29 -8.09 16.10
CA TRP A 50 5.54 -8.36 14.69
C TRP A 50 6.59 -7.41 14.13
N LEU A 51 7.55 -7.95 13.40
CA LEU A 51 8.44 -7.18 12.56
C LEU A 51 7.77 -6.98 11.21
N HIS A 52 7.62 -5.73 10.80
CA HIS A 52 7.06 -5.34 9.50
C HIS A 52 8.13 -4.70 8.64
N GLN A 53 8.17 -5.06 7.36
CA GLN A 53 8.98 -4.40 6.37
C GLN A 53 8.58 -2.91 6.28
N ASN A 54 9.55 -2.03 6.17
CA ASN A 54 9.28 -0.63 5.98
C ASN A 54 9.18 -0.32 4.49
N PHE A 55 8.04 0.17 4.05
CA PHE A 55 7.89 0.69 2.69
C PHE A 55 8.51 2.07 2.60
N SER A 56 9.62 2.16 1.87
CA SER A 56 10.42 3.37 1.69
C SER A 56 10.99 3.41 0.29
N ARG A 57 11.57 4.55 -0.09
CA ARG A 57 12.30 4.66 -1.36
C ARG A 57 13.46 3.68 -1.47
N ALA A 58 14.15 3.40 -0.36
CA ALA A 58 15.23 2.41 -0.34
C ALA A 58 14.71 0.99 -0.60
N TYR A 59 13.53 0.64 -0.08
CA TYR A 59 12.85 -0.61 -0.41
C TYR A 59 12.55 -0.71 -1.92
N LEU A 60 12.05 0.37 -2.51
CA LEU A 60 11.71 0.39 -3.94
C LEU A 60 12.95 0.26 -4.83
N GLU A 61 14.04 0.96 -4.48
CA GLU A 61 15.34 0.86 -5.16
C GLU A 61 15.89 -0.58 -5.10
N GLU A 62 15.90 -1.20 -3.91
CA GLU A 62 16.36 -2.57 -3.72
C GLU A 62 15.53 -3.57 -4.54
N ARG A 63 14.23 -3.37 -4.61
CA ARG A 63 13.29 -4.31 -5.21
C ARG A 63 13.17 -4.16 -6.72
N TYR A 64 13.15 -2.93 -7.22
CA TYR A 64 12.80 -2.60 -8.61
C TYR A 64 13.95 -1.94 -9.40
N GLY A 65 15.08 -1.69 -8.73
CA GLY A 65 16.22 -0.99 -9.32
C GLY A 65 16.01 0.51 -9.44
N GLY A 66 16.81 1.15 -10.28
CA GLY A 66 16.81 2.59 -10.45
C GLY A 66 17.47 3.32 -9.27
N THR A 67 17.16 4.59 -9.12
CA THR A 67 17.69 5.45 -8.05
C THR A 67 16.59 5.82 -7.07
N LYS A 68 16.84 5.64 -5.77
CA LYS A 68 15.84 5.91 -4.73
C LYS A 68 15.23 7.31 -4.79
N ASP A 69 16.00 8.30 -5.24
CA ASP A 69 15.56 9.70 -5.30
C ASP A 69 14.57 9.97 -6.44
N ASN A 70 14.48 9.05 -7.40
CA ASN A 70 13.50 9.06 -8.49
C ASN A 70 12.17 8.38 -8.11
N TYR A 71 12.07 7.75 -6.94
CA TYR A 71 10.82 7.23 -6.43
C TYR A 71 10.03 8.30 -5.70
N GLN A 72 8.78 8.47 -6.10
CA GLN A 72 7.79 9.28 -5.42
C GLN A 72 6.84 8.38 -4.65
N VAL A 73 6.60 8.73 -3.39
CA VAL A 73 5.66 8.02 -2.51
C VAL A 73 4.67 9.04 -1.96
N VAL A 74 3.40 8.71 -2.06
CA VAL A 74 2.28 9.53 -1.61
C VAL A 74 1.42 8.69 -0.68
N GLY A 75 1.06 9.25 0.45
CA GLY A 75 0.19 8.63 1.44
C GLY A 75 -1.11 9.38 1.63
N LYS A 76 -1.98 8.82 2.48
CA LYS A 76 -3.19 9.50 2.93
C LYS A 76 -3.12 9.66 4.44
N ALA A 77 -3.21 10.91 4.90
CA ALA A 77 -3.24 11.28 6.30
C ALA A 77 -4.44 12.19 6.56
N GLU A 78 -5.21 11.89 7.61
CA GLU A 78 -6.38 12.69 8.03
C GLU A 78 -7.38 13.00 6.91
N GLY A 79 -7.51 12.07 5.95
CA GLY A 79 -8.41 12.20 4.80
C GLY A 79 -7.80 12.89 3.58
N GLU A 80 -6.62 13.49 3.70
CA GLU A 80 -5.94 14.19 2.61
C GLU A 80 -4.78 13.37 2.02
N ILE A 81 -4.50 13.60 0.73
CA ILE A 81 -3.35 13.03 0.05
C ILE A 81 -2.14 13.91 0.34
N VAL A 82 -1.07 13.31 0.83
CA VAL A 82 0.13 14.04 1.28
C VAL A 82 1.40 13.46 0.67
N ASP A 83 2.36 14.33 0.41
CA ASP A 83 3.71 13.94 0.03
C ASP A 83 4.40 13.22 1.21
N GLU A 84 4.93 12.03 0.97
CA GLU A 84 5.73 11.34 1.98
C GLU A 84 7.24 11.61 1.82
N ASN A 85 7.68 12.03 0.62
CA ASN A 85 9.11 12.15 0.37
C ASN A 85 9.53 13.01 -0.83
N ALA A 86 8.60 13.45 -1.65
CA ALA A 86 8.88 14.22 -2.84
C ALA A 86 7.84 15.34 -2.98
N GLU A 87 8.30 16.58 -2.93
CA GLU A 87 7.43 17.76 -3.08
C GLU A 87 6.70 17.72 -4.42
N GLY A 88 5.38 17.93 -4.39
CA GLY A 88 4.52 17.95 -5.57
C GLY A 88 4.05 16.57 -6.06
N ALA A 89 4.49 15.47 -5.45
CA ALA A 89 4.03 14.13 -5.82
C ALA A 89 2.53 13.95 -5.53
N ALA A 90 2.03 14.54 -4.44
CA ALA A 90 0.61 14.53 -4.09
C ALA A 90 -0.23 15.26 -5.15
N ASP A 91 0.24 16.39 -5.67
CA ASP A 91 -0.44 17.13 -6.74
C ASP A 91 -0.55 16.30 -8.02
N ASP A 92 0.51 15.58 -8.37
CA ASP A 92 0.49 14.70 -9.52
C ASP A 92 -0.46 13.50 -9.33
N TYR A 93 -0.51 12.95 -8.12
CA TYR A 93 -1.47 11.89 -7.83
C TYR A 93 -2.92 12.39 -7.77
N ASN A 94 -3.15 13.61 -7.30
CA ASN A 94 -4.47 14.24 -7.32
C ASN A 94 -5.02 14.38 -8.75
N LYS A 95 -4.19 14.59 -9.78
CA LYS A 95 -4.62 14.57 -11.18
C LYS A 95 -5.23 13.22 -11.59
N VAL A 96 -4.69 12.12 -11.06
CA VAL A 96 -5.26 10.76 -11.27
C VAL A 96 -6.64 10.66 -10.65
N LEU A 97 -6.78 11.15 -9.40
CA LEU A 97 -8.06 11.12 -8.69
C LEU A 97 -9.11 12.01 -9.36
N GLU A 98 -8.73 13.17 -9.84
CA GLU A 98 -9.63 14.08 -10.59
C GLU A 98 -10.09 13.44 -11.90
N LEU A 99 -9.18 12.82 -12.64
CA LEU A 99 -9.53 12.09 -13.85
C LEU A 99 -10.53 10.95 -13.54
N ALA A 100 -10.27 10.17 -12.50
CA ALA A 100 -11.17 9.09 -12.08
C ALA A 100 -12.56 9.63 -11.67
N LYS A 101 -12.61 10.72 -10.89
CA LYS A 101 -13.86 11.41 -10.49
C LYS A 101 -14.65 11.96 -11.68
N SER A 102 -13.99 12.31 -12.76
CA SER A 102 -14.67 12.82 -13.96
C SER A 102 -15.42 11.72 -14.74
N GLY A 103 -15.29 10.46 -14.31
CA GLY A 103 -15.86 9.29 -14.95
C GLY A 103 -14.96 8.69 -16.03
N LEU A 104 -14.84 7.37 -16.05
CA LEU A 104 -13.96 6.62 -16.94
C LEU A 104 -14.75 5.80 -17.99
N THR A 105 -15.97 6.23 -18.32
CA THR A 105 -16.83 5.58 -19.33
C THR A 105 -16.44 5.93 -20.78
N ASP A 106 -15.67 6.99 -20.96
CA ASP A 106 -15.08 7.39 -22.24
C ASP A 106 -13.75 6.68 -22.43
N ASP A 107 -13.57 6.01 -23.60
CA ASP A 107 -12.39 5.20 -23.90
C ASP A 107 -11.09 6.01 -23.78
N LYS A 108 -11.09 7.27 -24.23
CA LYS A 108 -9.87 8.11 -24.17
C LYS A 108 -9.50 8.45 -22.72
N LYS A 109 -10.50 8.74 -21.88
CA LYS A 109 -10.26 8.97 -20.45
C LYS A 109 -9.76 7.72 -19.76
N PHE A 110 -10.32 6.56 -20.11
CA PHE A 110 -9.86 5.29 -19.57
C PHE A 110 -8.43 4.96 -20.04
N GLU A 111 -8.10 5.17 -21.30
CA GLU A 111 -6.72 5.03 -21.81
C GLU A 111 -5.76 5.99 -21.09
N GLN A 112 -6.16 7.23 -20.89
CA GLN A 112 -5.38 8.21 -20.11
C GLN A 112 -5.15 7.71 -18.69
N PHE A 113 -6.18 7.22 -18.02
CA PHE A 113 -6.05 6.64 -16.66
C PHE A 113 -5.09 5.45 -16.65
N CYS A 114 -5.19 4.53 -17.60
CA CYS A 114 -4.28 3.39 -17.75
C CYS A 114 -2.83 3.79 -18.09
N SER A 115 -2.61 4.98 -18.64
CA SER A 115 -1.26 5.51 -18.83
C SER A 115 -0.64 6.05 -17.54
N MET A 116 -1.46 6.41 -16.55
CA MET A 116 -1.04 6.97 -15.27
C MET A 116 -0.99 5.94 -14.14
N VAL A 117 -1.77 4.87 -14.24
CA VAL A 117 -1.92 3.84 -13.20
C VAL A 117 -1.62 2.46 -13.77
N ASP A 118 -0.89 1.64 -13.03
CA ASP A 118 -0.75 0.22 -13.33
C ASP A 118 -2.05 -0.49 -12.96
N ILE A 119 -2.87 -0.75 -13.98
CA ILE A 119 -4.22 -1.30 -13.81
C ILE A 119 -4.20 -2.69 -13.20
N ASP A 120 -3.27 -3.54 -13.59
CA ASP A 120 -3.17 -4.90 -13.04
C ASP A 120 -2.83 -4.84 -11.54
N ASN A 121 -1.90 -3.95 -11.16
CA ASN A 121 -1.58 -3.72 -9.76
C ASN A 121 -2.80 -3.17 -8.99
N TYR A 122 -3.48 -2.17 -9.55
CA TYR A 122 -4.66 -1.57 -8.91
C TYR A 122 -5.82 -2.57 -8.72
N MET A 123 -6.14 -3.34 -9.76
CA MET A 123 -7.22 -4.34 -9.69
C MET A 123 -6.92 -5.44 -8.68
N HIS A 124 -5.67 -5.89 -8.61
CA HIS A 124 -5.25 -6.87 -7.62
C HIS A 124 -5.33 -6.29 -6.20
N TYR A 125 -4.83 -5.05 -6.01
CA TYR A 125 -4.94 -4.33 -4.74
C TYR A 125 -6.40 -4.17 -4.30
N LEU A 126 -7.27 -3.71 -5.20
CA LEU A 126 -8.70 -3.53 -4.93
C LEU A 126 -9.37 -4.86 -4.55
N ALA A 127 -9.10 -5.93 -5.30
CA ALA A 127 -9.64 -7.26 -5.01
C ALA A 127 -9.24 -7.75 -3.61
N MET A 128 -7.99 -7.51 -3.19
CA MET A 128 -7.53 -7.85 -1.85
C MET A 128 -8.25 -7.05 -0.77
N GLN A 129 -8.38 -5.73 -0.93
CA GLN A 129 -9.08 -4.86 0.03
C GLN A 129 -10.55 -5.28 0.23
N LEU A 130 -11.23 -5.59 -0.87
CA LEU A 130 -12.63 -6.05 -0.86
C LEU A 130 -12.76 -7.44 -0.23
N PHE A 131 -11.87 -8.37 -0.59
CA PHE A 131 -11.91 -9.75 -0.11
C PHE A 131 -11.75 -9.86 1.41
N ILE A 132 -10.85 -9.06 1.99
CA ILE A 132 -10.59 -9.07 3.43
C ILE A 132 -11.58 -8.22 4.24
N ASP A 133 -12.49 -7.50 3.60
CA ASP A 133 -13.39 -6.53 4.26
C ASP A 133 -12.61 -5.50 5.09
N ASN A 134 -11.63 -4.82 4.48
CA ASN A 134 -10.84 -3.79 5.18
C ASN A 134 -11.65 -2.51 5.32
N ARG A 135 -12.12 -2.22 6.53
CA ARG A 135 -13.04 -1.13 6.82
C ARG A 135 -12.38 0.22 7.06
N ASP A 136 -11.09 0.22 7.28
CA ASP A 136 -10.32 1.46 7.41
C ASP A 136 -9.94 2.04 6.04
N TRP A 137 -9.93 1.19 5.03
CA TRP A 137 -9.70 1.57 3.64
C TRP A 137 -11.02 1.95 2.94
N PRO A 138 -11.06 2.94 2.05
CA PRO A 138 -9.98 3.81 1.59
C PRO A 138 -9.81 5.10 2.42
N GLY A 139 -10.40 5.16 3.60
CA GLY A 139 -10.30 6.32 4.50
C GLY A 139 -8.88 6.57 4.98
N ASN A 140 -8.20 5.51 5.42
CA ASN A 140 -6.83 5.50 5.90
C ASN A 140 -6.00 4.42 5.21
N ASN A 141 -4.77 4.25 5.65
CA ASN A 141 -3.87 3.14 5.27
C ASN A 141 -3.72 2.98 3.76
N TYR A 142 -3.59 4.12 3.10
CA TYR A 142 -3.49 4.23 1.66
C TYR A 142 -2.15 4.85 1.29
N LYS A 143 -1.38 4.14 0.46
CA LYS A 143 -0.07 4.58 0.01
C LYS A 143 0.18 4.11 -1.41
N VAL A 144 0.68 5.03 -2.25
CA VAL A 144 1.02 4.76 -3.64
C VAL A 144 2.43 5.23 -3.94
N TRP A 145 3.01 4.66 -4.97
CA TRP A 145 4.35 5.00 -5.42
C TRP A 145 4.46 4.97 -6.94
N ARG A 146 5.40 5.71 -7.47
CA ARG A 146 5.85 5.61 -8.87
C ARG A 146 7.34 5.93 -8.98
N TYR A 147 7.94 5.56 -10.10
CA TYR A 147 9.28 5.97 -10.50
C TYR A 147 9.19 7.07 -11.54
N VAL A 148 9.95 8.13 -11.39
CA VAL A 148 10.06 9.22 -12.36
C VAL A 148 11.50 9.25 -12.85
N ALA A 149 11.74 8.70 -14.03
CA ALA A 149 13.07 8.65 -14.63
C ALA A 149 13.61 10.07 -14.84
N SER A 150 14.90 10.26 -14.57
CA SER A 150 15.61 11.50 -14.89
C SER A 150 15.79 11.64 -16.39
N ASP A 151 16.01 12.87 -16.87
CA ASP A 151 16.26 13.12 -18.28
C ASP A 151 17.46 12.32 -18.78
N GLY A 152 17.24 11.51 -19.82
CA GLY A 152 18.24 10.65 -20.40
C GLY A 152 18.55 9.36 -19.65
N GLU A 153 17.84 9.07 -18.57
CA GLU A 153 17.97 7.81 -17.85
C GLU A 153 17.40 6.63 -18.66
N GLU A 154 18.18 5.56 -18.76
CA GLU A 154 17.71 4.33 -19.38
C GLU A 154 16.80 3.57 -18.41
N VAL A 155 15.53 3.38 -18.80
CA VAL A 155 14.57 2.59 -18.04
C VAL A 155 14.80 1.10 -18.31
N THR A 156 15.20 0.37 -17.29
CA THR A 156 15.57 -1.06 -17.37
C THR A 156 14.50 -2.00 -16.83
N SER A 157 13.49 -1.46 -16.15
CA SER A 157 12.43 -2.22 -15.51
C SER A 157 11.05 -1.70 -15.89
N LYS A 158 10.08 -2.62 -16.09
CA LYS A 158 8.67 -2.25 -16.28
C LYS A 158 8.07 -1.45 -15.12
N TYR A 159 8.71 -1.48 -13.97
CA TYR A 159 8.29 -0.73 -12.78
C TYR A 159 8.82 0.71 -12.74
N GLN A 160 9.60 1.11 -13.73
CA GLN A 160 10.15 2.46 -13.92
C GLN A 160 9.39 3.23 -15.03
N ASP A 161 8.16 2.84 -15.32
CA ASP A 161 7.32 3.35 -16.41
C ASP A 161 6.50 4.61 -16.07
N GLY A 162 6.72 5.19 -14.88
CA GLY A 162 6.02 6.39 -14.41
C GLY A 162 4.62 6.15 -13.86
N LYS A 163 4.12 4.92 -13.89
CA LYS A 163 2.77 4.61 -13.42
C LYS A 163 2.70 4.45 -11.91
N TRP A 164 1.59 4.91 -11.35
CA TRP A 164 1.28 4.73 -9.95
C TRP A 164 0.91 3.29 -9.62
N ARG A 165 1.46 2.79 -8.50
CA ARG A 165 1.25 1.45 -7.92
C ARG A 165 0.94 1.57 -6.45
N TYR A 166 0.29 0.55 -5.89
CA TYR A 166 -0.25 0.57 -4.54
C TYR A 166 0.56 -0.32 -3.62
N PHE A 167 0.86 0.17 -2.42
CA PHE A 167 1.33 -0.66 -1.31
C PHE A 167 0.15 -1.27 -0.57
N PHE A 168 0.26 -2.55 -0.24
CA PHE A 168 -0.70 -3.24 0.61
C PHE A 168 -0.10 -3.43 2.00
N TYR A 169 -0.64 -2.72 2.98
CA TYR A 169 -0.16 -2.69 4.35
C TYR A 169 -1.29 -2.26 5.29
N ASP A 170 -1.09 -2.52 6.62
CA ASP A 170 -1.96 -2.05 7.68
C ASP A 170 -3.43 -2.44 7.49
N ALA A 171 -3.65 -3.73 7.32
CA ALA A 171 -4.97 -4.33 7.09
C ALA A 171 -5.56 -4.93 8.36
N GLU A 172 -5.26 -4.38 9.53
CA GLU A 172 -5.74 -4.90 10.81
C GLU A 172 -7.25 -4.75 11.01
N PHE A 173 -7.88 -3.74 10.39
CA PHE A 173 -9.34 -3.53 10.37
C PHE A 173 -10.09 -4.46 9.43
N ALA A 174 -9.42 -5.50 8.93
CA ALA A 174 -10.02 -6.55 8.11
C ALA A 174 -10.70 -7.64 8.94
N TRP A 175 -11.33 -8.58 8.25
CA TRP A 175 -11.88 -9.81 8.82
C TRP A 175 -12.89 -9.56 9.95
N GLY A 176 -13.66 -8.48 9.83
CA GLY A 176 -14.73 -8.17 10.77
C GLY A 176 -14.27 -7.63 12.13
N LEU A 177 -13.07 -7.04 12.26
CA LEU A 177 -12.70 -6.34 13.49
C LEU A 177 -13.75 -5.28 13.84
N TYR A 178 -14.25 -5.28 15.07
CA TYR A 178 -15.34 -4.41 15.58
C TYR A 178 -16.64 -4.52 14.80
N SER A 179 -16.92 -5.65 14.13
CA SER A 179 -18.16 -5.85 13.42
C SER A 179 -18.96 -7.06 13.93
N ASP A 180 -20.22 -7.11 13.53
CA ASP A 180 -21.08 -8.28 13.71
C ASP A 180 -20.75 -9.44 12.75
N GLY A 181 -19.83 -9.23 11.82
CA GLY A 181 -19.29 -10.26 10.92
C GLY A 181 -20.21 -10.72 9.78
N TYR A 182 -21.38 -10.10 9.61
CA TYR A 182 -22.37 -10.60 8.67
C TYR A 182 -22.42 -9.92 7.30
N ALA A 183 -21.73 -8.81 7.11
CA ALA A 183 -21.74 -8.09 5.84
C ALA A 183 -20.38 -7.46 5.53
N ASN A 184 -19.94 -7.63 4.29
CA ASN A 184 -18.81 -6.85 3.76
C ASN A 184 -19.25 -5.38 3.61
N ARG A 185 -18.53 -4.46 4.23
CA ARG A 185 -18.81 -3.01 4.24
C ARG A 185 -17.63 -2.18 3.77
N THR A 186 -16.71 -2.78 3.02
CA THR A 186 -15.53 -2.10 2.48
C THR A 186 -15.91 -0.98 1.50
N LEU A 187 -17.05 -1.10 0.83
CA LEU A 187 -17.58 -0.11 -0.11
C LEU A 187 -18.82 0.60 0.43
#